data_96cb596fc269e29a3ea2c6a415c8341b
#
_entry.id   96cb596fc269e29a3ea2c6a415c8341b
#
_cell.length_a   1.000
_cell.length_b   1.000
_cell.length_c   1.000
_cell.angle_alpha   90.00
_cell.angle_beta   90.00
_cell.angle_gamma   90.00
#
_symmetry.space_group_name_H-M   'P 1'
#
loop_
_entity.id
_entity.type
_entity.pdbx_description
1 polymer ?
#
loop_
_entity_poly.entity_id
_entity_poly.type
_entity_poly.pdbx_seq_one_letter_code
_entity_poly.pdbx_strand_id
1 'polypeptide(L)'
;MNRVFRVIAYTAVLLAMSVPVHAQESAKMCLKTVVIDPGHGGKDSGCISRDKKTYEKNIALDVSKRVAQKISAAYPDVSVRMTRTDDTFVELENRAVFANKAGADLFICIHVNSVDNTKANGYSVHCLGQSRVKGNDLYSKNLDLVKRENSVILLEEGYETKYQGFDPSDPQSYIIFSLMQNAHLGNSLTFAEDVANAMANGPIRHSRGVSQDPFWVLWRTAMPSVLIEIGFMSNDTDLATMRTEKGRDQIAENIYKAFCTFKSRYDGSMTPEPQKAEPKAPEKEEPKPQTSVETVKYGVQVLVSSREMDLKDPFFCGYTPTVIKSGKYNKYVIGVSTSQAEAKKTYQKVQKIFPDSFIVKFTE
;
A
#
# COMPACT_ATOMS: atom_id res chain seq x y z
N MET A 1 51.62 -11.17 50.79
CA MET A 1 51.33 -11.94 49.55
C MET A 1 49.88 -11.90 49.11
N ASN A 2 48.93 -11.15 49.72
CA ASN A 2 47.52 -11.21 49.45
C ASN A 2 46.87 -9.97 48.78
N ARG A 3 47.62 -8.94 48.46
CA ARG A 3 47.06 -7.73 47.78
C ARG A 3 47.27 -7.71 46.27
N VAL A 4 48.36 -8.29 45.78
CA VAL A 4 48.74 -8.32 44.37
C VAL A 4 47.84 -9.30 43.60
N PHE A 5 47.48 -10.44 44.21
CA PHE A 5 46.55 -11.43 43.58
C PHE A 5 45.13 -10.94 43.47
N ARG A 6 44.65 -10.01 44.32
CA ARG A 6 43.28 -9.46 44.18
C ARG A 6 43.16 -8.43 43.07
N VAL A 7 44.20 -7.70 42.74
CA VAL A 7 44.21 -6.71 41.67
C VAL A 7 44.22 -7.41 40.28
N ILE A 8 44.94 -8.52 40.15
CA ILE A 8 45.01 -9.29 38.89
C ILE A 8 43.70 -10.00 38.62
N ALA A 9 42.96 -10.46 39.66
CA ALA A 9 41.63 -11.10 39.48
C ALA A 9 40.55 -10.09 39.02
N TYR A 10 40.60 -8.84 39.45
CA TYR A 10 39.66 -7.81 39.03
C TYR A 10 39.94 -7.28 37.63
N THR A 11 41.18 -7.23 37.17
CA THR A 11 41.53 -6.87 35.79
C THR A 11 41.18 -7.96 34.79
N ALA A 12 41.27 -9.24 35.16
CA ALA A 12 40.87 -10.36 34.28
C ALA A 12 39.34 -10.46 34.08
N VAL A 13 38.55 -10.06 35.10
CA VAL A 13 37.07 -10.05 34.98
C VAL A 13 36.55 -8.87 34.15
N LEU A 14 37.28 -7.74 34.11
CA LEU A 14 36.89 -6.59 33.26
C LEU A 14 37.25 -6.75 31.78
N LEU A 15 38.19 -7.65 31.43
CA LEU A 15 38.57 -7.94 30.05
C LEU A 15 37.64 -9.01 29.38
N ALA A 16 36.88 -9.77 30.18
CA ALA A 16 36.03 -10.85 29.68
C ALA A 16 34.61 -10.41 29.30
N MET A 17 34.23 -9.12 29.45
CA MET A 17 32.94 -8.59 29.11
C MET A 17 32.89 -7.70 27.85
N SER A 18 33.93 -7.72 27.03
CA SER A 18 33.81 -7.22 25.66
C SER A 18 33.15 -8.28 24.76
N VAL A 19 31.86 -8.57 25.01
CA VAL A 19 31.00 -9.22 24.02
C VAL A 19 30.95 -8.27 22.83
N PRO A 20 31.40 -8.68 21.64
CA PRO A 20 31.19 -7.85 20.47
C PRO A 20 29.69 -7.70 20.34
N VAL A 21 29.17 -6.51 20.56
CA VAL A 21 27.84 -6.12 20.11
C VAL A 21 27.91 -6.22 18.59
N HIS A 22 27.55 -7.38 18.07
CA HIS A 22 27.22 -7.47 16.66
C HIS A 22 26.07 -6.48 16.49
N ALA A 23 26.37 -5.33 15.91
CA ALA A 23 25.35 -4.47 15.35
C ALA A 23 24.57 -5.39 14.41
N GLN A 24 23.35 -5.77 14.83
CA GLN A 24 22.42 -6.47 13.98
C GLN A 24 22.16 -5.50 12.84
N GLU A 25 22.86 -5.68 11.72
CA GLU A 25 22.54 -4.99 10.49
C GLU A 25 21.04 -5.15 10.33
N SER A 26 20.34 -4.04 10.40
CA SER A 26 18.90 -4.02 10.10
C SER A 26 18.81 -4.59 8.69
N ALA A 27 18.25 -5.81 8.58
CA ALA A 27 18.09 -6.48 7.29
C ALA A 27 17.38 -5.49 6.38
N LYS A 28 18.09 -5.00 5.36
CA LYS A 28 17.58 -4.07 4.38
C LYS A 28 16.38 -4.75 3.74
N MET A 29 15.19 -4.21 3.91
CA MET A 29 14.00 -4.74 3.22
C MET A 29 14.27 -4.69 1.73
N CYS A 30 14.06 -5.79 1.04
CA CYS A 30 14.27 -5.93 -0.39
C CYS A 30 13.06 -6.62 -0.98
N LEU A 31 12.41 -5.99 -1.95
CA LEU A 31 11.27 -6.56 -2.64
C LEU A 31 11.77 -7.62 -3.63
N LYS A 32 11.57 -8.89 -3.27
CA LYS A 32 12.03 -10.07 -4.02
C LYS A 32 10.92 -10.88 -4.65
N THR A 33 9.70 -10.79 -4.11
CA THR A 33 8.57 -11.56 -4.61
C THR A 33 7.35 -10.66 -4.76
N VAL A 34 6.77 -10.59 -5.95
CA VAL A 34 5.50 -9.94 -6.22
C VAL A 34 4.48 -10.95 -6.70
N VAL A 35 3.27 -10.90 -6.15
CA VAL A 35 2.14 -11.67 -6.65
C VAL A 35 1.17 -10.74 -7.35
N ILE A 36 0.85 -11.06 -8.60
CA ILE A 36 -0.16 -10.37 -9.39
C ILE A 36 -1.39 -11.26 -9.45
N ASP A 37 -2.53 -10.69 -9.11
CA ASP A 37 -3.82 -11.38 -9.04
C ASP A 37 -4.76 -10.85 -10.12
N PRO A 38 -4.91 -11.56 -11.25
CA PRO A 38 -5.96 -11.23 -12.20
C PRO A 38 -7.32 -11.54 -11.60
N GLY A 39 -8.18 -10.53 -11.40
CA GLY A 39 -9.53 -10.71 -10.88
C GLY A 39 -10.35 -11.73 -11.68
N HIS A 40 -11.30 -12.40 -11.01
CA HIS A 40 -12.22 -13.35 -11.62
C HIS A 40 -11.56 -14.57 -12.27
N GLY A 41 -12.24 -15.21 -13.25
CA GLY A 41 -11.72 -16.36 -14.00
C GLY A 41 -12.68 -17.56 -14.02
N GLY A 42 -12.59 -18.39 -15.04
CA GLY A 42 -13.43 -19.58 -15.22
C GLY A 42 -14.93 -19.24 -15.21
N LYS A 43 -15.65 -19.82 -14.25
CA LYS A 43 -17.10 -19.60 -14.06
C LYS A 43 -17.47 -18.18 -13.59
N ASP A 44 -16.51 -17.44 -13.04
CA ASP A 44 -16.68 -16.03 -12.67
C ASP A 44 -16.21 -15.14 -13.81
N SER A 45 -17.15 -14.52 -14.52
CA SER A 45 -16.86 -13.64 -15.64
C SER A 45 -16.39 -12.25 -15.23
N GLY A 46 -16.66 -11.83 -13.98
CA GLY A 46 -16.66 -10.43 -13.60
C GLY A 46 -17.71 -9.63 -14.37
N CYS A 47 -17.49 -8.36 -14.51
CA CYS A 47 -18.35 -7.47 -15.31
C CYS A 47 -18.34 -7.84 -16.80
N ILE A 48 -19.48 -7.69 -17.44
CA ILE A 48 -19.67 -7.98 -18.86
C ILE A 48 -20.07 -6.68 -19.57
N SER A 49 -19.44 -6.39 -20.71
CA SER A 49 -19.84 -5.25 -21.54
C SER A 49 -21.30 -5.36 -22.01
N ARG A 50 -21.96 -4.22 -22.24
CA ARG A 50 -23.37 -4.18 -22.66
C ARG A 50 -23.65 -4.97 -23.97
N ASP A 51 -22.70 -4.99 -24.88
CA ASP A 51 -22.74 -5.77 -26.09
C ASP A 51 -22.39 -7.25 -25.91
N LYS A 52 -22.11 -7.67 -24.67
CA LYS A 52 -21.75 -9.05 -24.26
C LYS A 52 -20.51 -9.63 -24.96
N LYS A 53 -19.63 -8.78 -25.53
CA LYS A 53 -18.45 -9.23 -26.28
C LYS A 53 -17.17 -9.17 -25.46
N THR A 54 -17.18 -8.50 -24.30
CA THR A 54 -15.98 -8.29 -23.48
C THR A 54 -16.30 -8.65 -22.05
N TYR A 55 -15.40 -9.43 -21.44
CA TYR A 55 -15.48 -9.91 -20.05
C TYR A 55 -14.31 -9.35 -19.26
N GLU A 56 -14.59 -8.91 -18.04
CA GLU A 56 -13.58 -8.38 -17.13
C GLU A 56 -12.44 -9.37 -16.92
N LYS A 57 -12.75 -10.65 -16.65
CA LYS A 57 -11.74 -11.70 -16.43
C LYS A 57 -10.67 -11.76 -17.52
N ASN A 58 -11.03 -11.46 -18.77
CA ASN A 58 -10.10 -11.50 -19.90
C ASN A 58 -9.20 -10.26 -19.94
N ILE A 59 -9.76 -9.07 -19.67
CA ILE A 59 -8.98 -7.83 -19.59
C ILE A 59 -8.04 -7.88 -18.40
N ALA A 60 -8.53 -8.26 -17.22
CA ALA A 60 -7.73 -8.40 -16.01
C ALA A 60 -6.56 -9.35 -16.22
N LEU A 61 -6.78 -10.51 -16.86
CA LEU A 61 -5.74 -11.48 -17.16
C LEU A 61 -4.69 -10.93 -18.14
N ASP A 62 -5.12 -10.29 -19.22
CA ASP A 62 -4.19 -9.76 -20.24
C ASP A 62 -3.33 -8.64 -19.67
N VAL A 63 -3.92 -7.68 -18.94
CA VAL A 63 -3.17 -6.59 -18.29
C VAL A 63 -2.20 -7.15 -17.25
N SER A 64 -2.65 -8.10 -16.43
CA SER A 64 -1.81 -8.74 -15.40
C SER A 64 -0.60 -9.45 -16.01
N LYS A 65 -0.78 -10.19 -17.11
CA LYS A 65 0.31 -10.83 -17.84
C LYS A 65 1.33 -9.82 -18.38
N ARG A 66 0.87 -8.70 -18.91
CA ARG A 66 1.75 -7.62 -19.40
C ARG A 66 2.54 -6.98 -18.27
N VAL A 67 1.92 -6.73 -17.12
CA VAL A 67 2.61 -6.23 -15.92
C VAL A 67 3.66 -7.24 -15.46
N ALA A 68 3.30 -8.53 -15.35
CA ALA A 68 4.22 -9.58 -14.96
C ALA A 68 5.43 -9.66 -15.89
N GLN A 69 5.19 -9.63 -17.20
CA GLN A 69 6.25 -9.67 -18.21
C GLN A 69 7.19 -8.46 -18.10
N LYS A 70 6.66 -7.25 -17.93
CA LYS A 70 7.46 -6.03 -17.80
C LYS A 70 8.34 -6.08 -16.53
N ILE A 71 7.79 -6.50 -15.40
CA ILE A 71 8.55 -6.64 -14.15
C ILE A 71 9.64 -7.70 -14.29
N SER A 72 9.30 -8.89 -14.79
CA SER A 72 10.28 -9.99 -14.96
C SER A 72 11.41 -9.64 -15.92
N ALA A 73 11.12 -8.86 -16.97
CA ALA A 73 12.14 -8.42 -17.92
C ALA A 73 13.10 -7.39 -17.32
N ALA A 74 12.59 -6.47 -16.49
CA ALA A 74 13.39 -5.39 -15.90
C ALA A 74 14.12 -5.80 -14.61
N TYR A 75 13.56 -6.75 -13.86
CA TYR A 75 14.06 -7.20 -12.57
C TYR A 75 14.15 -8.74 -12.53
N PRO A 76 15.19 -9.34 -13.14
CA PRO A 76 15.35 -10.81 -13.17
C PRO A 76 15.52 -11.45 -11.79
N ASP A 77 15.91 -10.67 -10.78
CA ASP A 77 16.06 -11.06 -9.38
C ASP A 77 14.74 -11.03 -8.59
N VAL A 78 13.65 -10.50 -9.20
CA VAL A 78 12.31 -10.47 -8.60
C VAL A 78 11.51 -11.68 -9.09
N SER A 79 11.07 -12.51 -8.15
CA SER A 79 10.13 -13.59 -8.41
C SER A 79 8.72 -13.01 -8.66
N VAL A 80 8.28 -13.01 -9.92
CA VAL A 80 6.93 -12.60 -10.29
C VAL A 80 6.04 -13.84 -10.39
N ARG A 81 4.97 -13.86 -9.59
CA ARG A 81 4.00 -14.97 -9.58
C ARG A 81 2.61 -14.44 -9.86
N MET A 82 1.76 -15.28 -10.44
CA MET A 82 0.37 -14.94 -10.71
C MET A 82 -0.55 -15.97 -10.05
N THR A 83 -1.68 -15.54 -9.51
CA THR A 83 -2.69 -16.44 -8.91
C THR A 83 -3.35 -17.33 -9.95
N ARG A 84 -3.47 -16.84 -11.19
CA ARG A 84 -3.87 -17.60 -12.38
C ARG A 84 -3.13 -17.07 -13.61
N THR A 85 -2.87 -17.96 -14.56
CA THR A 85 -2.22 -17.64 -15.85
C THR A 85 -3.12 -17.94 -17.05
N ASP A 86 -4.29 -18.43 -16.81
CA ASP A 86 -5.30 -18.80 -17.80
C ASP A 86 -6.71 -18.45 -17.30
N ASP A 87 -7.76 -18.94 -17.98
CA ASP A 87 -9.16 -18.70 -17.60
C ASP A 87 -9.64 -19.71 -16.54
N THR A 88 -8.89 -19.87 -15.46
CA THR A 88 -9.22 -20.71 -14.31
C THR A 88 -9.91 -19.89 -13.22
N PHE A 89 -10.95 -20.46 -12.58
CA PHE A 89 -11.56 -19.89 -11.38
C PHE A 89 -10.66 -20.16 -10.17
N VAL A 90 -10.30 -19.09 -9.47
CA VAL A 90 -9.56 -19.15 -8.20
C VAL A 90 -10.42 -18.48 -7.12
N GLU A 91 -10.74 -19.23 -6.09
CA GLU A 91 -11.50 -18.76 -4.93
C GLU A 91 -10.80 -17.60 -4.22
N LEU A 92 -11.55 -16.66 -3.63
CA LEU A 92 -10.98 -15.44 -3.04
C LEU A 92 -9.95 -15.71 -1.97
N GLU A 93 -10.23 -16.66 -1.05
CA GLU A 93 -9.28 -17.01 0.00
C GLU A 93 -7.99 -17.61 -0.56
N ASN A 94 -8.10 -18.43 -1.59
CA ASN A 94 -6.95 -19.10 -2.20
C ASN A 94 -5.97 -18.12 -2.86
N ARG A 95 -6.42 -16.94 -3.32
CA ARG A 95 -5.58 -15.86 -3.86
C ARG A 95 -4.64 -15.32 -2.79
N ALA A 96 -5.16 -14.98 -1.63
CA ALA A 96 -4.37 -14.52 -0.49
C ALA A 96 -3.46 -15.62 0.07
N VAL A 97 -3.97 -16.86 0.19
CA VAL A 97 -3.19 -18.03 0.63
C VAL A 97 -2.01 -18.30 -0.32
N PHE A 98 -2.23 -18.16 -1.63
CA PHE A 98 -1.17 -18.29 -2.63
C PHE A 98 -0.07 -17.24 -2.43
N ALA A 99 -0.46 -15.97 -2.23
CA ALA A 99 0.48 -14.88 -2.00
C ALA A 99 1.28 -15.06 -0.70
N ASN A 100 0.60 -15.46 0.39
CA ASN A 100 1.23 -15.72 1.68
C ASN A 100 2.22 -16.90 1.60
N LYS A 101 1.84 -18.01 0.95
CA LYS A 101 2.73 -19.17 0.74
C LYS A 101 3.93 -18.84 -0.16
N ALA A 102 3.76 -17.92 -1.09
CA ALA A 102 4.86 -17.44 -1.93
C ALA A 102 5.84 -16.53 -1.16
N GLY A 103 5.50 -16.10 0.06
CA GLY A 103 6.27 -15.09 0.80
C GLY A 103 6.35 -13.78 0.02
N ALA A 104 5.22 -13.33 -0.54
CA ALA A 104 5.20 -12.14 -1.36
C ALA A 104 5.47 -10.88 -0.54
N ASP A 105 6.23 -9.95 -1.11
CA ASP A 105 6.51 -8.62 -0.56
C ASP A 105 5.49 -7.59 -1.02
N LEU A 106 4.74 -7.90 -2.09
CA LEU A 106 3.69 -7.07 -2.64
C LEU A 106 2.63 -7.92 -3.34
N PHE A 107 1.35 -7.57 -3.13
CA PHE A 107 0.20 -8.17 -3.81
C PHE A 107 -0.54 -7.13 -4.63
N ILE A 108 -0.74 -7.41 -5.93
CA ILE A 108 -1.38 -6.49 -6.89
C ILE A 108 -2.57 -7.21 -7.52
N CYS A 109 -3.79 -6.83 -7.10
CA CYS A 109 -5.03 -7.34 -7.69
C CYS A 109 -5.54 -6.38 -8.77
N ILE A 110 -5.92 -6.89 -9.95
CA ILE A 110 -6.32 -6.09 -11.11
C ILE A 110 -7.75 -6.44 -11.52
N HIS A 111 -8.61 -5.43 -11.57
CA HIS A 111 -10.04 -5.48 -11.85
C HIS A 111 -10.48 -4.43 -12.88
N VAL A 112 -11.73 -4.53 -13.35
CA VAL A 112 -12.38 -3.54 -14.21
C VAL A 112 -13.76 -3.22 -13.63
N ASN A 113 -13.96 -1.98 -13.22
CA ASN A 113 -15.19 -1.52 -12.61
C ASN A 113 -16.40 -1.52 -13.59
N SER A 114 -17.58 -1.53 -13.04
CA SER A 114 -18.83 -1.32 -13.80
C SER A 114 -19.91 -0.77 -12.89
N VAL A 115 -20.72 0.15 -13.40
CA VAL A 115 -21.90 0.70 -12.73
C VAL A 115 -23.00 0.99 -13.75
N ASP A 116 -24.23 1.15 -13.30
CA ASP A 116 -25.35 1.48 -14.19
C ASP A 116 -25.18 2.83 -14.89
N ASN A 117 -24.56 3.80 -14.20
CA ASN A 117 -24.28 5.11 -14.77
C ASN A 117 -23.12 5.04 -15.78
N THR A 118 -23.45 5.00 -17.05
CA THR A 118 -22.50 4.89 -18.16
C THR A 118 -21.56 6.09 -18.34
N LYS A 119 -21.84 7.21 -17.67
CA LYS A 119 -20.95 8.38 -17.63
C LYS A 119 -19.81 8.22 -16.62
N ALA A 120 -19.93 7.29 -15.68
CA ALA A 120 -18.85 6.97 -14.76
C ALA A 120 -17.67 6.40 -15.54
N ASN A 121 -16.48 6.94 -15.32
CA ASN A 121 -15.24 6.57 -16.01
C ASN A 121 -14.05 6.73 -15.08
N GLY A 122 -12.89 6.28 -15.53
CA GLY A 122 -11.63 6.48 -14.81
C GLY A 122 -11.21 5.25 -14.01
N TYR A 123 -10.11 5.40 -13.28
CA TYR A 123 -9.50 4.35 -12.47
C TYR A 123 -9.57 4.70 -10.98
N SER A 124 -9.51 3.70 -10.12
CA SER A 124 -9.36 3.83 -8.67
C SER A 124 -8.41 2.78 -8.11
N VAL A 125 -7.82 3.07 -6.95
CA VAL A 125 -6.95 2.13 -6.25
C VAL A 125 -7.43 1.98 -4.82
N HIS A 126 -7.54 0.74 -4.38
CA HIS A 126 -8.12 0.39 -3.09
C HIS A 126 -7.12 -0.37 -2.24
N CYS A 127 -7.02 0.01 -0.96
CA CYS A 127 -6.31 -0.73 0.08
C CYS A 127 -7.33 -1.33 1.05
N LEU A 128 -6.90 -2.34 1.81
CA LEU A 128 -7.75 -2.88 2.87
C LEU A 128 -7.98 -1.85 3.96
N GLY A 129 -9.22 -1.71 4.39
CA GLY A 129 -9.60 -0.87 5.51
C GLY A 129 -11.00 -0.31 5.37
N GLN A 130 -11.30 0.65 6.22
CA GLN A 130 -12.50 1.46 6.12
C GLN A 130 -12.13 2.91 6.39
N SER A 131 -12.41 3.79 5.43
CA SER A 131 -12.19 5.22 5.63
C SER A 131 -13.15 5.75 6.71
N ARG A 132 -12.60 6.25 7.82
CA ARG A 132 -13.36 6.81 8.94
C ARG A 132 -13.54 8.33 8.84
N VAL A 133 -13.25 8.95 7.71
CA VAL A 133 -13.34 10.40 7.55
C VAL A 133 -14.81 10.82 7.52
N LYS A 134 -15.28 11.40 8.63
CA LYS A 134 -16.63 11.95 8.79
C LYS A 134 -16.92 12.98 7.68
N GLY A 135 -17.98 12.76 6.92
CA GLY A 135 -18.42 13.67 5.85
C GLY A 135 -17.87 13.38 4.46
N ASN A 136 -16.97 12.42 4.29
CA ASN A 136 -16.55 11.91 2.98
C ASN A 136 -16.39 10.39 3.07
N ASP A 137 -17.51 9.75 3.34
CA ASP A 137 -17.61 8.30 3.42
C ASP A 137 -17.44 7.70 2.02
N LEU A 138 -16.16 7.51 1.63
CA LEU A 138 -15.83 6.81 0.38
C LEU A 138 -16.31 5.36 0.44
N TYR A 139 -16.44 4.79 1.63
CA TYR A 139 -16.98 3.47 1.84
C TYR A 139 -18.43 3.37 1.33
N SER A 140 -19.33 4.30 1.70
CA SER A 140 -20.71 4.27 1.19
C SER A 140 -20.76 4.43 -0.33
N LYS A 141 -19.82 5.16 -0.93
CA LYS A 141 -19.72 5.35 -2.38
C LYS A 141 -19.19 4.10 -3.11
N ASN A 142 -18.34 3.30 -2.45
CA ASN A 142 -17.72 2.11 -3.01
C ASN A 142 -18.44 0.82 -2.57
N LEU A 143 -19.46 0.91 -1.72
CA LEU A 143 -20.10 -0.26 -1.11
C LEU A 143 -20.66 -1.22 -2.16
N ASP A 144 -21.25 -0.72 -3.24
CA ASP A 144 -21.78 -1.57 -4.32
C ASP A 144 -20.65 -2.28 -5.07
N LEU A 145 -19.53 -1.62 -5.29
CA LEU A 145 -18.33 -2.24 -5.84
C LEU A 145 -17.81 -3.34 -4.90
N VAL A 146 -17.63 -3.05 -3.61
CA VAL A 146 -17.14 -4.01 -2.61
C VAL A 146 -18.07 -5.22 -2.50
N LYS A 147 -19.40 -5.00 -2.47
CA LYS A 147 -20.39 -6.08 -2.45
C LYS A 147 -20.28 -6.97 -3.67
N ARG A 148 -20.13 -6.37 -4.85
CA ARG A 148 -19.99 -7.11 -6.11
C ARG A 148 -18.76 -7.99 -6.09
N GLU A 149 -17.59 -7.43 -5.76
CA GLU A 149 -16.33 -8.16 -5.74
C GLU A 149 -16.30 -9.26 -4.66
N ASN A 150 -16.85 -8.98 -3.47
CA ASN A 150 -16.95 -9.98 -2.41
C ASN A 150 -18.03 -11.05 -2.69
N SER A 151 -19.05 -10.77 -3.53
CA SER A 151 -20.10 -11.74 -3.85
C SER A 151 -19.61 -12.97 -4.63
N VAL A 152 -18.37 -12.93 -5.12
CA VAL A 152 -17.72 -14.09 -5.74
C VAL A 152 -17.66 -15.30 -4.80
N ILE A 153 -17.61 -15.08 -3.47
CA ILE A 153 -17.67 -16.17 -2.48
C ILE A 153 -18.91 -17.07 -2.64
N LEU A 154 -20.04 -16.51 -3.13
CA LEU A 154 -21.28 -17.26 -3.32
C LEU A 154 -21.16 -18.30 -4.46
N LEU A 155 -20.12 -18.20 -5.29
CA LEU A 155 -19.81 -19.19 -6.33
C LEU A 155 -18.92 -20.34 -5.79
N GLU A 156 -18.47 -20.26 -4.53
CA GLU A 156 -17.56 -21.24 -3.94
C GLU A 156 -18.33 -22.33 -3.19
N GLU A 157 -17.83 -23.56 -3.26
CA GLU A 157 -18.44 -24.66 -2.49
C GLU A 157 -18.16 -24.49 -0.98
N GLY A 158 -19.20 -24.66 -0.18
CA GLY A 158 -19.11 -24.57 1.29
C GLY A 158 -18.77 -23.16 1.80
N TYR A 159 -19.09 -22.13 1.04
CA TYR A 159 -18.77 -20.73 1.37
C TYR A 159 -19.27 -20.32 2.77
N GLU A 160 -20.47 -20.78 3.19
CA GLU A 160 -21.05 -20.44 4.50
C GLU A 160 -20.12 -20.80 5.66
N THR A 161 -19.57 -22.01 5.63
CA THR A 161 -18.62 -22.49 6.64
C THR A 161 -17.25 -21.83 6.50
N LYS A 162 -16.78 -21.72 5.26
CA LYS A 162 -15.46 -21.18 4.91
C LYS A 162 -15.32 -19.71 5.29
N TYR A 163 -16.37 -18.94 5.09
CA TYR A 163 -16.39 -17.50 5.38
C TYR A 163 -17.11 -17.17 6.71
N GLN A 164 -17.35 -18.17 7.56
CA GLN A 164 -17.88 -18.02 8.91
C GLN A 164 -19.18 -17.20 8.97
N GLY A 165 -20.06 -17.39 8.00
CA GLY A 165 -21.36 -16.70 7.92
C GLY A 165 -21.25 -15.25 7.42
N PHE A 166 -20.12 -14.84 6.85
CA PHE A 166 -20.03 -13.55 6.19
C PHE A 166 -21.00 -13.50 4.99
N ASP A 167 -21.87 -12.51 5.00
CA ASP A 167 -22.80 -12.24 3.91
C ASP A 167 -22.36 -10.98 3.16
N PRO A 168 -21.90 -11.08 1.90
CA PRO A 168 -21.48 -9.92 1.11
C PRO A 168 -22.62 -8.94 0.80
N SER A 169 -23.88 -9.34 0.95
CA SER A 169 -25.03 -8.46 0.75
C SER A 169 -25.40 -7.64 1.99
N ASP A 170 -25.02 -8.12 3.20
CA ASP A 170 -25.32 -7.48 4.47
C ASP A 170 -24.25 -6.46 4.87
N PRO A 171 -24.57 -5.14 4.96
CA PRO A 171 -23.65 -4.13 5.44
C PRO A 171 -23.08 -4.39 6.84
N GLN A 172 -23.80 -5.13 7.70
CA GLN A 172 -23.33 -5.45 9.05
C GLN A 172 -22.18 -6.44 9.05
N SER A 173 -22.13 -7.34 8.07
CA SER A 173 -21.02 -8.28 7.86
C SER A 173 -19.67 -7.57 7.68
N TYR A 174 -19.68 -6.32 7.21
CA TYR A 174 -18.46 -5.54 6.97
C TYR A 174 -17.89 -4.86 8.22
N ILE A 175 -18.62 -4.86 9.34
CA ILE A 175 -18.16 -4.24 10.61
C ILE A 175 -16.84 -4.85 11.06
N ILE A 176 -16.65 -6.16 10.85
CA ILE A 176 -15.42 -6.86 11.22
C ILE A 176 -14.17 -6.23 10.60
N PHE A 177 -14.25 -5.75 9.35
CA PHE A 177 -13.13 -5.11 8.67
C PHE A 177 -12.76 -3.76 9.29
N SER A 178 -13.71 -3.07 9.92
CA SER A 178 -13.46 -1.80 10.61
C SER A 178 -12.68 -1.96 11.91
N LEU A 179 -12.73 -3.15 12.48
CA LEU A 179 -12.03 -3.51 13.73
C LEU A 179 -10.62 -4.05 13.45
N MET A 180 -10.33 -4.42 12.21
CA MET A 180 -9.06 -5.00 11.83
C MET A 180 -8.04 -3.92 11.48
N GLN A 181 -6.85 -4.09 12.03
CA GLN A 181 -5.70 -3.26 11.71
C GLN A 181 -4.83 -4.00 10.71
N ASN A 182 -4.45 -3.30 9.63
CA ASN A 182 -3.54 -3.85 8.65
C ASN A 182 -2.13 -3.31 8.91
N ALA A 183 -1.24 -4.17 9.37
CA ALA A 183 0.16 -3.83 9.63
C ALA A 183 0.89 -3.31 8.38
N HIS A 184 0.38 -3.62 7.19
CA HIS A 184 0.96 -3.24 5.91
C HIS A 184 0.27 -2.03 5.25
N LEU A 185 -0.70 -1.41 5.92
CA LEU A 185 -1.50 -0.33 5.35
C LEU A 185 -0.65 0.84 4.84
N GLY A 186 0.37 1.24 5.58
CA GLY A 186 1.26 2.34 5.19
C GLY A 186 1.93 2.10 3.84
N ASN A 187 2.50 0.91 3.63
CA ASN A 187 3.12 0.52 2.37
C ASN A 187 2.08 0.29 1.27
N SER A 188 0.89 -0.25 1.61
CA SER A 188 -0.21 -0.40 0.66
C SER A 188 -0.67 0.95 0.13
N LEU A 189 -0.87 1.95 1.00
CA LEU A 189 -1.23 3.31 0.60
C LEU A 189 -0.13 3.97 -0.25
N THR A 190 1.14 3.76 0.11
CA THR A 190 2.27 4.28 -0.66
C THR A 190 2.27 3.72 -2.09
N PHE A 191 2.08 2.40 -2.24
CA PHE A 191 2.00 1.79 -3.56
C PHE A 191 0.74 2.22 -4.32
N ALA A 192 -0.40 2.32 -3.64
CA ALA A 192 -1.65 2.78 -4.25
C ALA A 192 -1.53 4.20 -4.82
N GLU A 193 -0.80 5.07 -4.14
CA GLU A 193 -0.53 6.42 -4.61
C GLU A 193 0.42 6.43 -5.81
N ASP A 194 1.44 5.58 -5.82
CA ASP A 194 2.31 5.43 -6.99
C ASP A 194 1.53 4.98 -8.21
N VAL A 195 0.60 4.01 -8.04
CA VAL A 195 -0.31 3.57 -9.10
C VAL A 195 -1.18 4.72 -9.57
N ALA A 196 -1.82 5.46 -8.65
CA ALA A 196 -2.69 6.57 -9.00
C ALA A 196 -1.94 7.67 -9.76
N ASN A 197 -0.71 8.00 -9.35
CA ASN A 197 0.13 8.99 -10.02
C ASN A 197 0.60 8.52 -11.41
N ALA A 198 0.98 7.26 -11.55
CA ALA A 198 1.41 6.70 -12.83
C ALA A 198 0.24 6.60 -13.83
N MET A 199 -0.94 6.15 -13.36
CA MET A 199 -2.14 6.02 -14.18
C MET A 199 -2.66 7.37 -14.70
N ALA A 200 -2.43 8.48 -14.01
CA ALA A 200 -2.81 9.82 -14.46
C ALA A 200 -2.19 10.21 -15.82
N ASN A 201 -1.06 9.59 -16.18
CA ASN A 201 -0.40 9.77 -17.47
C ASN A 201 -0.79 8.71 -18.50
N GLY A 202 -1.77 7.87 -18.19
CA GLY A 202 -2.23 6.77 -19.02
C GLY A 202 -3.31 7.14 -20.04
N PRO A 203 -3.84 6.13 -20.73
CA PRO A 203 -4.93 6.32 -21.67
C PRO A 203 -6.28 6.57 -20.99
N ILE A 204 -6.45 6.12 -19.75
CA ILE A 204 -7.60 6.39 -18.87
C ILE A 204 -7.10 7.31 -17.75
N ARG A 205 -7.40 8.62 -17.84
CA ARG A 205 -6.75 9.66 -17.01
C ARG A 205 -7.57 10.10 -15.79
N HIS A 206 -8.87 9.86 -15.80
CA HIS A 206 -9.72 10.32 -14.72
C HIS A 206 -9.44 9.51 -13.45
N SER A 207 -8.82 10.14 -12.46
CA SER A 207 -8.57 9.52 -11.17
C SER A 207 -9.79 9.64 -10.26
N ARG A 208 -10.24 8.52 -9.73
CA ARG A 208 -11.26 8.46 -8.66
C ARG A 208 -10.62 8.43 -7.27
N GLY A 209 -9.29 8.42 -7.22
CA GLY A 209 -8.51 8.48 -6.00
C GLY A 209 -8.09 7.12 -5.44
N VAL A 210 -7.45 7.21 -4.28
CA VAL A 210 -7.09 6.07 -3.44
C VAL A 210 -8.08 6.01 -2.28
N SER A 211 -8.61 4.82 -2.00
CA SER A 211 -9.55 4.60 -0.90
C SER A 211 -9.19 3.36 -0.09
N GLN A 212 -9.78 3.27 1.10
CA GLN A 212 -9.69 2.10 1.96
C GLN A 212 -11.07 1.45 2.00
N ASP A 213 -11.13 0.23 1.50
CA ASP A 213 -12.38 -0.50 1.33
C ASP A 213 -12.21 -1.96 1.77
N PRO A 214 -13.28 -2.62 2.28
CA PRO A 214 -13.21 -3.96 2.86
C PRO A 214 -13.31 -5.06 1.79
N PHE A 215 -12.34 -5.11 0.88
CA PHE A 215 -12.23 -6.20 -0.08
C PHE A 215 -11.69 -7.47 0.58
N TRP A 216 -12.44 -8.55 0.43
CA TRP A 216 -12.07 -9.84 1.02
C TRP A 216 -10.71 -10.35 0.52
N VAL A 217 -10.43 -10.19 -0.76
CA VAL A 217 -9.17 -10.63 -1.38
C VAL A 217 -7.95 -9.98 -0.75
N LEU A 218 -8.08 -8.77 -0.18
CA LEU A 218 -6.99 -8.07 0.50
C LEU A 218 -6.91 -8.41 1.99
N TRP A 219 -7.97 -8.96 2.58
CA TRP A 219 -8.07 -9.14 4.03
C TRP A 219 -7.03 -10.11 4.59
N ARG A 220 -6.82 -11.24 3.90
CA ARG A 220 -5.93 -12.30 4.39
C ARG A 220 -4.50 -12.18 3.91
N THR A 221 -4.13 -11.12 3.23
CA THR A 221 -2.76 -10.89 2.75
C THR A 221 -1.84 -10.45 3.89
N ALA A 222 -0.67 -11.05 3.99
CA ALA A 222 0.36 -10.75 5.00
C ALA A 222 1.48 -9.85 4.45
N MET A 223 1.18 -9.04 3.45
CA MET A 223 2.08 -8.09 2.79
C MET A 223 1.32 -6.84 2.33
N PRO A 224 2.01 -5.76 1.91
CA PRO A 224 1.37 -4.64 1.21
C PRO A 224 0.52 -5.14 0.04
N SER A 225 -0.74 -4.68 -0.03
CA SER A 225 -1.71 -5.18 -1.00
C SER A 225 -2.64 -4.09 -1.51
N VAL A 226 -2.94 -4.12 -2.79
CA VAL A 226 -3.88 -3.19 -3.44
C VAL A 226 -4.79 -3.92 -4.43
N LEU A 227 -5.99 -3.35 -4.63
CA LEU A 227 -6.87 -3.68 -5.74
C LEU A 227 -6.97 -2.47 -6.65
N ILE A 228 -6.75 -2.67 -7.94
CA ILE A 228 -6.71 -1.61 -8.96
C ILE A 228 -7.88 -1.81 -9.91
N GLU A 229 -8.79 -0.85 -9.92
CA GLU A 229 -9.84 -0.73 -10.92
C GLU A 229 -9.29 0.10 -12.09
N ILE A 230 -8.95 -0.55 -13.20
CA ILE A 230 -8.20 0.09 -14.30
C ILE A 230 -9.06 0.94 -15.25
N GLY A 231 -10.38 0.89 -15.11
CA GLY A 231 -11.36 1.60 -15.93
C GLY A 231 -12.75 1.05 -15.73
N PHE A 232 -13.74 1.59 -16.45
CA PHE A 232 -15.12 1.16 -16.37
C PHE A 232 -15.58 0.38 -17.61
N MET A 233 -16.00 -0.88 -17.40
CA MET A 233 -16.65 -1.71 -18.44
C MET A 233 -17.93 -1.07 -18.99
N SER A 234 -18.64 -0.33 -18.14
CA SER A 234 -19.90 0.35 -18.48
C SER A 234 -19.70 1.66 -19.26
N ASN A 235 -18.47 2.20 -19.31
CA ASN A 235 -18.15 3.44 -20.03
C ASN A 235 -17.57 3.16 -21.41
N ASP A 236 -18.15 3.75 -22.44
CA ASP A 236 -17.76 3.43 -23.82
C ASP A 236 -16.32 3.84 -24.16
N THR A 237 -15.81 4.94 -23.58
CA THR A 237 -14.44 5.42 -23.82
C THR A 237 -13.40 4.54 -23.11
N ASP A 238 -13.65 4.20 -21.84
CA ASP A 238 -12.77 3.31 -21.07
C ASP A 238 -12.75 1.93 -21.72
N LEU A 239 -13.93 1.39 -22.06
CA LEU A 239 -14.10 0.10 -22.73
C LEU A 239 -13.38 0.07 -24.08
N ALA A 240 -13.54 1.11 -24.91
CA ALA A 240 -12.85 1.21 -26.20
C ALA A 240 -11.33 1.16 -26.00
N THR A 241 -10.81 1.84 -25.00
CA THR A 241 -9.38 1.81 -24.63
C THR A 241 -8.96 0.40 -24.22
N MET A 242 -9.67 -0.24 -23.29
CA MET A 242 -9.35 -1.57 -22.78
C MET A 242 -9.51 -2.69 -23.82
N ARG A 243 -10.32 -2.51 -24.84
CA ARG A 243 -10.45 -3.44 -25.96
C ARG A 243 -9.23 -3.46 -26.86
N THR A 244 -8.46 -2.36 -26.92
CA THR A 244 -7.27 -2.31 -27.76
C THR A 244 -6.07 -2.91 -27.05
N GLU A 245 -5.22 -3.60 -27.80
CA GLU A 245 -3.95 -4.11 -27.28
C GLU A 245 -3.06 -2.96 -26.79
N LYS A 246 -2.95 -1.87 -27.54
CA LYS A 246 -2.21 -0.68 -27.17
C LYS A 246 -2.70 -0.07 -25.86
N GLY A 247 -4.02 0.01 -25.65
CA GLY A 247 -4.59 0.55 -24.43
C GLY A 247 -4.23 -0.29 -23.20
N ARG A 248 -4.36 -1.62 -23.31
CA ARG A 248 -4.00 -2.55 -22.24
C ARG A 248 -2.48 -2.52 -21.94
N ASP A 249 -1.64 -2.41 -22.99
CA ASP A 249 -0.20 -2.29 -22.79
C ASP A 249 0.19 -1.00 -22.10
N GLN A 250 -0.44 0.13 -22.43
CA GLN A 250 -0.21 1.41 -21.76
C GLN A 250 -0.68 1.41 -20.30
N ILE A 251 -1.81 0.75 -19.99
CA ILE A 251 -2.27 0.56 -18.61
C ILE A 251 -1.25 -0.28 -17.84
N ALA A 252 -0.80 -1.39 -18.40
CA ALA A 252 0.20 -2.25 -17.79
C ALA A 252 1.54 -1.53 -17.59
N GLU A 253 1.95 -0.68 -18.54
CA GLU A 253 3.14 0.15 -18.42
C GLU A 253 3.07 1.11 -17.23
N ASN A 254 1.90 1.71 -16.98
CA ASN A 254 1.74 2.61 -15.83
C ASN A 254 1.80 1.86 -14.50
N ILE A 255 1.17 0.69 -14.40
CA ILE A 255 1.27 -0.15 -13.21
C ILE A 255 2.71 -0.61 -12.97
N TYR A 256 3.43 -0.98 -14.04
CA TYR A 256 4.85 -1.30 -13.98
C TYR A 256 5.70 -0.12 -13.48
N LYS A 257 5.48 1.09 -13.98
CA LYS A 257 6.18 2.31 -13.49
C LYS A 257 5.93 2.57 -12.01
N ALA A 258 4.70 2.37 -11.56
CA ALA A 258 4.37 2.44 -10.14
C ALA A 258 5.15 1.40 -9.31
N PHE A 259 5.23 0.17 -9.81
CA PHE A 259 6.05 -0.88 -9.21
C PHE A 259 7.53 -0.48 -9.10
N CYS A 260 8.12 0.08 -10.15
CA CYS A 260 9.51 0.55 -10.15
C CYS A 260 9.74 1.61 -9.06
N THR A 261 8.82 2.60 -8.98
CA THR A 261 8.89 3.68 -7.99
C THR A 261 8.77 3.12 -6.56
N PHE A 262 7.83 2.23 -6.34
CA PHE A 262 7.64 1.60 -5.04
C PHE A 262 8.83 0.73 -4.64
N LYS A 263 9.29 -0.16 -5.54
CA LYS A 263 10.44 -1.03 -5.29
C LYS A 263 11.68 -0.23 -4.92
N SER A 264 11.98 0.84 -5.65
CA SER A 264 13.14 1.70 -5.37
C SER A 264 13.10 2.25 -3.94
N ARG A 265 11.94 2.68 -3.45
CA ARG A 265 11.76 3.15 -2.07
C ARG A 265 11.80 2.01 -1.06
N TYR A 266 11.11 0.92 -1.33
CA TYR A 266 11.02 -0.24 -0.46
C TYR A 266 12.39 -0.85 -0.20
N ASP A 267 13.23 -0.96 -1.21
CA ASP A 267 14.59 -1.48 -1.12
C ASP A 267 15.57 -0.49 -0.44
N GLY A 268 15.10 0.71 -0.10
CA GLY A 268 15.95 1.74 0.50
C GLY A 268 17.05 2.23 -0.44
N SER A 269 16.87 2.06 -1.75
CA SER A 269 17.79 2.48 -2.81
C SER A 269 17.41 3.86 -3.39
N MET A 270 16.75 4.74 -2.61
CA MET A 270 16.47 6.09 -3.06
C MET A 270 17.74 6.93 -3.08
N THR A 271 18.43 6.95 -4.21
CA THR A 271 18.98 8.21 -4.73
C THR A 271 17.79 8.97 -5.31
N PRO A 272 17.53 10.24 -4.93
CA PRO A 272 16.54 11.04 -5.62
C PRO A 272 16.93 11.06 -7.10
N GLU A 273 16.05 10.53 -7.97
CA GLU A 273 16.22 10.77 -9.40
C GLU A 273 16.23 12.29 -9.59
N PRO A 274 17.25 12.88 -10.23
CA PRO A 274 17.24 14.30 -10.50
C PRO A 274 16.00 14.56 -11.37
N GLN A 275 15.02 15.25 -10.81
CA GLN A 275 13.94 15.83 -11.61
C GLN A 275 14.60 16.54 -12.77
N LYS A 276 14.32 16.10 -14.00
CA LYS A 276 14.77 16.75 -15.21
C LYS A 276 14.27 18.19 -15.13
N ALA A 277 15.16 19.08 -14.74
CA ALA A 277 14.86 20.49 -14.64
C ALA A 277 14.42 20.96 -16.03
N GLU A 278 13.20 21.47 -16.13
CA GLU A 278 12.86 22.35 -17.24
C GLU A 278 13.86 23.52 -17.24
N PRO A 279 14.30 24.00 -18.39
CA PRO A 279 15.32 25.04 -18.46
C PRO A 279 14.78 26.32 -17.83
N LYS A 280 15.23 26.65 -16.63
CA LYS A 280 15.01 27.96 -16.02
C LYS A 280 15.87 28.98 -16.73
N ALA A 281 15.26 30.11 -17.04
CA ALA A 281 15.93 31.32 -17.49
C ALA A 281 16.97 31.78 -16.46
N PRO A 282 18.06 32.48 -16.87
CA PRO A 282 19.17 32.79 -15.99
C PRO A 282 18.76 33.77 -14.89
N GLU A 283 18.87 33.32 -13.66
CA GLU A 283 18.64 34.11 -12.45
C GLU A 283 19.96 34.62 -11.89
N LYS A 284 19.98 35.91 -11.56
CA LYS A 284 21.15 36.64 -11.06
C LYS A 284 21.58 36.11 -9.70
N GLU A 285 22.90 35.97 -9.54
CA GLU A 285 23.53 35.66 -8.23
C GLU A 285 23.20 36.71 -7.17
N GLU A 286 22.63 36.31 -6.05
CA GLU A 286 22.63 37.01 -4.78
C GLU A 286 23.23 36.15 -3.65
N PRO A 287 23.83 36.73 -2.62
CA PRO A 287 24.83 36.08 -1.78
C PRO A 287 24.25 35.08 -0.79
N LYS A 288 24.99 34.00 -0.54
CA LYS A 288 24.68 32.90 0.39
C LYS A 288 24.41 33.38 1.82
N PRO A 289 23.29 32.94 2.44
CA PRO A 289 23.16 32.98 3.90
C PRO A 289 23.77 31.71 4.56
N GLN A 290 24.26 31.92 5.74
CA GLN A 290 24.95 31.01 6.62
C GLN A 290 24.15 29.73 6.95
N THR A 291 24.86 28.62 7.06
CA THR A 291 24.43 27.31 7.53
C THR A 291 23.68 27.36 8.86
N SER A 292 22.37 27.10 8.82
CA SER A 292 21.63 26.72 10.02
C SER A 292 21.87 25.25 10.32
N VAL A 293 22.25 24.93 11.55
CA VAL A 293 22.40 23.56 12.06
C VAL A 293 20.99 22.95 12.10
N GLU A 294 20.68 22.07 11.16
CA GLU A 294 19.44 21.29 11.18
C GLU A 294 19.37 20.39 12.40
N THR A 295 18.43 20.63 13.28
CA THR A 295 18.23 19.84 14.50
C THR A 295 17.42 18.59 14.18
N VAL A 296 18.03 17.41 14.33
CA VAL A 296 17.36 16.12 14.19
C VAL A 296 16.38 15.90 15.34
N LYS A 297 15.13 15.59 15.01
CA LYS A 297 14.06 15.26 15.97
C LYS A 297 13.51 13.87 15.75
N TYR A 298 12.94 13.29 16.79
CA TYR A 298 12.28 11.98 16.80
C TYR A 298 10.90 12.12 17.43
N GLY A 299 9.94 11.30 17.01
CA GLY A 299 8.61 11.26 17.59
C GLY A 299 7.86 10.02 17.13
N VAL A 300 6.64 9.82 17.63
CA VAL A 300 5.79 8.67 17.30
C VAL A 300 4.71 9.11 16.33
N GLN A 301 4.81 8.70 15.08
CA GLN A 301 3.78 8.97 14.07
C GLN A 301 2.57 8.07 14.32
N VAL A 302 1.40 8.68 14.47
CA VAL A 302 0.13 7.98 14.76
C VAL A 302 -0.86 8.09 13.62
N LEU A 303 -0.66 9.05 12.70
CA LEU A 303 -1.57 9.27 11.59
C LEU A 303 -0.87 9.98 10.44
N VAL A 304 -1.28 9.68 9.22
CA VAL A 304 -1.01 10.49 8.01
C VAL A 304 -2.36 10.83 7.37
N SER A 305 -2.57 12.10 7.03
CA SER A 305 -3.81 12.55 6.40
C SER A 305 -3.52 13.60 5.33
N SER A 306 -4.22 13.53 4.21
CA SER A 306 -4.21 14.59 3.20
C SER A 306 -5.02 15.83 3.60
N ARG A 307 -5.78 15.73 4.69
CA ARG A 307 -6.57 16.83 5.27
C ARG A 307 -6.00 17.23 6.61
N GLU A 308 -6.13 18.50 6.94
CA GLU A 308 -5.82 19.00 8.27
C GLU A 308 -6.90 18.51 9.25
N MET A 309 -6.48 17.90 10.36
CA MET A 309 -7.36 17.47 11.44
C MET A 309 -7.21 18.41 12.63
N ASP A 310 -8.30 18.58 13.37
CA ASP A 310 -8.25 19.31 14.64
C ASP A 310 -7.32 18.53 15.61
N LEU A 311 -6.34 19.22 16.17
CA LEU A 311 -5.38 18.61 17.12
C LEU A 311 -6.03 18.14 18.43
N LYS A 312 -7.27 18.58 18.68
CA LYS A 312 -8.12 18.15 19.82
C LYS A 312 -9.12 17.07 19.43
N ASP A 313 -9.04 16.54 18.20
CA ASP A 313 -9.94 15.47 17.76
C ASP A 313 -9.87 14.28 18.74
N PRO A 314 -11.00 13.71 19.15
CA PRO A 314 -11.07 12.53 20.00
C PRO A 314 -10.22 11.34 19.50
N PHE A 315 -9.92 11.27 18.22
CA PHE A 315 -8.99 10.29 17.65
C PHE A 315 -7.64 10.26 18.39
N PHE A 316 -7.13 11.42 18.79
CA PHE A 316 -5.82 11.49 19.45
C PHE A 316 -5.83 11.10 20.94
N CYS A 317 -6.98 10.65 21.47
CA CYS A 317 -7.11 10.10 22.83
C CYS A 317 -6.47 10.99 23.91
N GLY A 318 -6.58 12.31 23.78
CA GLY A 318 -6.03 13.30 24.72
C GLY A 318 -4.55 13.67 24.49
N TYR A 319 -3.90 13.09 23.48
CA TYR A 319 -2.59 13.53 23.04
C TYR A 319 -2.71 14.74 22.10
N THR A 320 -1.77 15.67 22.19
CA THR A 320 -1.64 16.78 21.23
C THR A 320 -0.50 16.45 20.26
N PRO A 321 -0.80 16.07 19.00
CA PRO A 321 0.23 15.76 18.03
C PRO A 321 0.89 17.03 17.46
N THR A 322 2.15 16.91 17.05
CA THR A 322 2.82 17.87 16.17
C THR A 322 2.53 17.48 14.73
N VAL A 323 2.18 18.47 13.90
CA VAL A 323 1.94 18.24 12.47
C VAL A 323 3.19 18.51 11.68
N ILE A 324 3.63 17.51 10.92
CA ILE A 324 4.76 17.64 9.99
C ILE A 324 4.20 17.57 8.57
N LYS A 325 4.34 18.65 7.81
CA LYS A 325 3.90 18.69 6.41
C LYS A 325 4.87 17.92 5.53
N SER A 326 4.36 17.02 4.71
CA SER A 326 5.14 16.22 3.77
C SER A 326 4.41 16.17 2.43
N GLY A 327 4.74 17.10 1.53
CA GLY A 327 3.99 17.33 0.30
C GLY A 327 2.53 17.71 0.59
N LYS A 328 1.58 16.96 0.03
CA LYS A 328 0.14 17.15 0.27
C LYS A 328 -0.39 16.51 1.56
N TYR A 329 0.48 15.86 2.36
CA TYR A 329 0.08 15.15 3.57
C TYR A 329 0.54 15.84 4.84
N ASN A 330 -0.28 15.68 5.87
CA ASN A 330 0.01 16.04 7.25
C ASN A 330 0.31 14.76 8.03
N LYS A 331 1.51 14.63 8.59
CA LYS A 331 1.92 13.55 9.50
C LYS A 331 1.70 14.03 10.92
N TYR A 332 0.94 13.29 11.70
CA TYR A 332 0.62 13.62 13.09
C TYR A 332 1.55 12.79 14.00
N VAL A 333 2.43 13.49 14.72
CA VAL A 333 3.52 12.90 15.50
C VAL A 333 3.38 13.29 16.96
N ILE A 334 3.34 12.29 17.85
CA ILE A 334 3.23 12.48 19.31
C ILE A 334 4.61 12.38 19.94
N GLY A 335 4.88 13.24 20.94
CA GLY A 335 6.07 13.18 21.78
C GLY A 335 7.37 13.48 21.02
N VAL A 336 7.38 14.58 20.26
CA VAL A 336 8.57 15.05 19.55
C VAL A 336 9.67 15.45 20.51
N SER A 337 10.88 14.88 20.31
CA SER A 337 12.08 15.12 21.14
C SER A 337 13.34 14.99 20.28
N THR A 338 14.43 15.61 20.69
CA THR A 338 15.75 15.41 20.09
C THR A 338 16.40 14.08 20.53
N SER A 339 15.80 13.38 21.49
CA SER A 339 16.29 12.10 22.03
C SER A 339 15.48 10.92 21.47
N GLN A 340 16.17 10.02 20.77
CA GLN A 340 15.57 8.75 20.32
C GLN A 340 15.11 7.86 21.49
N ALA A 341 15.78 7.95 22.64
CA ALA A 341 15.41 7.19 23.83
C ALA A 341 14.08 7.65 24.42
N GLU A 342 13.79 8.96 24.39
CA GLU A 342 12.51 9.52 24.80
C GLU A 342 11.39 9.13 23.82
N ALA A 343 11.65 9.17 22.52
CA ALA A 343 10.70 8.70 21.51
C ALA A 343 10.33 7.22 21.71
N LYS A 344 11.31 6.36 22.09
CA LYS A 344 11.05 4.95 22.46
C LYS A 344 10.14 4.81 23.69
N LYS A 345 10.35 5.61 24.74
CA LYS A 345 9.48 5.60 25.93
C LYS A 345 8.06 6.06 25.58
N THR A 346 7.94 7.07 24.74
CA THR A 346 6.65 7.55 24.23
C THR A 346 5.98 6.47 23.39
N TYR A 347 6.70 5.80 22.50
CA TYR A 347 6.20 4.72 21.66
C TYR A 347 5.58 3.59 22.48
N GLN A 348 6.24 3.12 23.54
CA GLN A 348 5.70 2.05 24.41
C GLN A 348 4.36 2.39 25.06
N LYS A 349 4.07 3.68 25.28
CA LYS A 349 2.78 4.16 25.81
C LYS A 349 1.75 4.32 24.68
N VAL A 350 2.16 4.96 23.62
CA VAL A 350 1.32 5.34 22.47
C VAL A 350 0.89 4.12 21.67
N GLN A 351 1.76 3.10 21.52
CA GLN A 351 1.47 1.86 20.80
C GLN A 351 0.29 1.07 21.38
N LYS A 352 0.01 1.20 22.70
CA LYS A 352 -1.14 0.56 23.35
C LYS A 352 -2.48 1.15 22.89
N ILE A 353 -2.46 2.40 22.41
CA ILE A 353 -3.63 3.17 21.96
C ILE A 353 -3.65 3.25 20.45
N PHE A 354 -2.47 3.38 19.83
CA PHE A 354 -2.24 3.45 18.39
C PHE A 354 -1.27 2.33 17.97
N PRO A 355 -1.76 1.09 17.81
CA PRO A 355 -0.90 -0.07 17.54
C PRO A 355 -0.07 0.06 16.26
N ASP A 356 -0.58 0.80 15.24
CA ASP A 356 0.10 1.03 13.98
C ASP A 356 1.10 2.22 14.01
N SER A 357 1.29 2.81 15.21
CA SER A 357 2.25 3.90 15.37
C SER A 357 3.68 3.40 15.27
N PHE A 358 4.57 4.25 14.79
CA PHE A 358 6.00 3.96 14.69
C PHE A 358 6.85 5.21 14.94
N ILE A 359 8.11 4.97 15.29
CA ILE A 359 9.04 6.08 15.56
C ILE A 359 9.52 6.65 14.22
N VAL A 360 9.39 7.96 14.06
CA VAL A 360 9.91 8.72 12.91
C VAL A 360 11.07 9.60 13.32
N LYS A 361 12.01 9.78 12.39
CA LYS A 361 13.11 10.75 12.46
C LYS A 361 12.88 11.82 11.41
N PHE A 362 13.01 13.09 11.76
CA PHE A 362 12.86 14.22 10.85
C PHE A 362 13.74 15.38 11.28
N THR A 363 13.97 16.34 10.39
CA THR A 363 14.66 17.60 10.61
C THR A 363 13.66 18.75 10.53
N GLU A 364 13.83 19.75 11.35
CA GLU A 364 13.08 20.99 11.33
C GLU A 364 13.96 22.14 10.89
#